data_e2601a42bcbd06382158002407a7d378
#
_entry.id   e2601a42bcbd06382158002407a7d378
#
_cell.length_a   1.000
_cell.length_b   1.000
_cell.length_c   1.000
_cell.angle_alpha   90.00
_cell.angle_beta   90.00
_cell.angle_gamma   90.00
#
_symmetry.space_group_name_H-M   'P 1'
#
loop_
_entity.id
_entity.type
_entity.pdbx_description
1 polymer ?
#
loop_
_entity_poly.entity_id
_entity_poly.type
_entity_poly.pdbx_seq_one_letter_code
_entity_poly.pdbx_strand_id
1 'polypeptide(L)'
;MRVLHFFKTYLPDSVGGIEQVIFQLCESGAHHGIDGQVLTLSADPTPPVMQLGQHEVHRARLDIQFASTGFSWSVFKQFRELAAEADVVNYHFPWPFMDLVHFASGISKPSVVTYHSDIIRQKHLLKLYRPLMNRFLASADRIVAASPNYLHTSDVLQQFQDKTRVIPYGLNKAGYPQADSERMNRWRQQLGDKFFLFVGVMRYYKGLHILLDALKDVDYPVVIVGAGPLELELHAQAAALGLRNIHFLGRLGDEDKVALLQLSYAIVFPSHLRSEAFGISLLEGAMYGKPMI
;
A
#
# COMPACT_ATOMS: atom_id res chain seq x y z
N MET A 1 -9.10 -6.39 22.71
CA MET A 1 -9.99 -5.72 21.73
C MET A 1 -9.71 -6.34 20.37
N ARG A 2 -10.76 -6.84 19.69
CA ARG A 2 -10.65 -7.48 18.38
C ARG A 2 -10.98 -6.46 17.27
N VAL A 3 -10.07 -6.30 16.30
CA VAL A 3 -10.21 -5.37 15.15
C VAL A 3 -10.21 -6.16 13.85
N LEU A 4 -11.29 -6.06 13.07
CA LEU A 4 -11.36 -6.63 11.74
C LEU A 4 -10.89 -5.59 10.71
N HIS A 5 -9.76 -5.83 10.06
CA HIS A 5 -9.30 -5.07 8.90
C HIS A 5 -9.89 -5.65 7.62
N PHE A 6 -10.54 -4.84 6.80
CA PHE A 6 -11.17 -5.29 5.57
C PHE A 6 -10.61 -4.55 4.36
N PHE A 7 -9.96 -5.32 3.47
CA PHE A 7 -9.37 -4.78 2.23
C PHE A 7 -9.35 -5.83 1.11
N LYS A 8 -9.31 -5.37 -0.13
CA LYS A 8 -9.39 -6.21 -1.34
C LYS A 8 -8.19 -7.10 -1.61
N THR A 9 -7.00 -6.71 -1.13
CA THR A 9 -5.73 -7.40 -1.37
C THR A 9 -4.90 -7.41 -0.09
N TYR A 10 -4.19 -8.53 0.16
CA TYR A 10 -3.31 -8.62 1.32
C TYR A 10 -2.20 -9.66 1.10
N LEU A 11 -1.25 -9.69 2.03
CA LEU A 11 -0.20 -10.69 2.09
C LEU A 11 -0.78 -12.12 2.29
N PRO A 12 -0.15 -13.13 1.71
CA PRO A 12 1.04 -13.12 0.86
C PRO A 12 0.71 -12.86 -0.62
N ASP A 13 -0.56 -12.80 -1.01
CA ASP A 13 -1.00 -12.75 -2.41
C ASP A 13 -0.61 -11.45 -3.11
N SER A 14 -0.54 -10.35 -2.34
CA SER A 14 -0.19 -9.03 -2.84
C SER A 14 0.72 -8.30 -1.86
N VAL A 15 1.74 -7.62 -2.40
CA VAL A 15 2.67 -6.79 -1.64
C VAL A 15 2.55 -5.36 -2.13
N GLY A 16 2.21 -4.44 -1.24
CA GLY A 16 2.06 -3.02 -1.55
C GLY A 16 2.03 -2.14 -0.30
N GLY A 17 1.91 -0.83 -0.48
CA GLY A 17 1.94 0.10 0.64
C GLY A 17 0.77 -0.07 1.61
N ILE A 18 -0.44 -0.35 1.10
CA ILE A 18 -1.63 -0.53 1.95
C ILE A 18 -1.51 -1.84 2.74
N GLU A 19 -1.09 -2.92 2.09
CA GLU A 19 -0.85 -4.22 2.72
C GLU A 19 0.19 -4.09 3.85
N GLN A 20 1.26 -3.32 3.61
CA GLN A 20 2.28 -3.04 4.63
C GLN A 20 1.71 -2.24 5.81
N VAL A 21 0.85 -1.25 5.55
CA VAL A 21 0.17 -0.49 6.63
C VAL A 21 -0.71 -1.41 7.47
N ILE A 22 -1.52 -2.28 6.84
CA ILE A 22 -2.38 -3.22 7.56
C ILE A 22 -1.53 -4.17 8.40
N PHE A 23 -0.44 -4.71 7.82
CA PHE A 23 0.50 -5.57 8.54
C PHE A 23 1.07 -4.87 9.78
N GLN A 24 1.57 -3.64 9.63
CA GLN A 24 2.12 -2.87 10.75
C GLN A 24 1.07 -2.57 11.83
N LEU A 25 -0.18 -2.30 11.43
CA LEU A 25 -1.28 -2.08 12.39
C LEU A 25 -1.57 -3.35 13.21
N CYS A 26 -1.61 -4.52 12.57
CA CYS A 26 -1.83 -5.79 13.25
C CYS A 26 -0.66 -6.15 14.18
N GLU A 27 0.57 -6.10 13.67
CA GLU A 27 1.77 -6.47 14.45
C GLU A 27 1.98 -5.52 15.64
N SER A 28 1.89 -4.21 15.41
CA SER A 28 2.06 -3.23 16.50
C SER A 28 0.87 -3.28 17.46
N GLY A 29 -0.33 -3.51 16.97
CA GLY A 29 -1.54 -3.63 17.77
C GLY A 29 -1.48 -4.79 18.76
N ALA A 30 -0.88 -5.91 18.37
CA ALA A 30 -0.72 -7.09 19.24
C ALA A 30 0.06 -6.75 20.52
N HIS A 31 1.08 -5.90 20.44
CA HIS A 31 1.84 -5.42 21.60
C HIS A 31 1.01 -4.54 22.56
N HIS A 32 -0.14 -4.07 22.10
CA HIS A 32 -1.08 -3.25 22.89
C HIS A 32 -2.37 -4.02 23.26
N GLY A 33 -2.38 -5.35 23.14
CA GLY A 33 -3.53 -6.20 23.44
C GLY A 33 -4.67 -6.07 22.42
N ILE A 34 -4.34 -5.69 21.18
CA ILE A 34 -5.29 -5.66 20.06
C ILE A 34 -5.12 -6.96 19.26
N ASP A 35 -6.21 -7.70 19.14
CA ASP A 35 -6.32 -8.91 18.31
C ASP A 35 -6.74 -8.47 16.88
N GLY A 36 -5.78 -8.39 15.98
CA GLY A 36 -6.02 -8.03 14.58
C GLY A 36 -6.45 -9.22 13.76
N GLN A 37 -7.48 -9.06 12.94
CA GLN A 37 -7.89 -10.03 11.92
C GLN A 37 -8.01 -9.31 10.59
N VAL A 38 -7.59 -9.95 9.51
CA VAL A 38 -7.68 -9.37 8.16
C VAL A 38 -8.60 -10.23 7.30
N LEU A 39 -9.63 -9.62 6.71
CA LEU A 39 -10.43 -10.24 5.64
C LEU A 39 -10.02 -9.62 4.29
N THR A 40 -9.63 -10.48 3.36
CA THR A 40 -9.18 -10.09 2.02
C THR A 40 -9.73 -11.00 0.94
N LEU A 41 -9.53 -10.64 -0.33
CA LEU A 41 -9.83 -11.49 -1.47
C LEU A 41 -8.56 -12.18 -1.97
N SER A 42 -8.71 -13.43 -2.40
CA SER A 42 -7.62 -14.24 -2.96
C SER A 42 -8.08 -14.99 -4.21
N ALA A 43 -7.24 -15.03 -5.22
CA ALA A 43 -7.47 -15.86 -6.42
C ALA A 43 -7.33 -17.36 -6.10
N ASP A 44 -6.45 -17.70 -5.15
CA ASP A 44 -6.29 -19.05 -4.60
C ASP A 44 -6.37 -18.98 -3.06
N PRO A 45 -7.56 -19.11 -2.46
CA PRO A 45 -7.74 -19.00 -1.02
C PRO A 45 -7.37 -20.31 -0.28
N THR A 46 -6.28 -20.95 -0.65
CA THR A 46 -5.79 -22.19 -0.02
C THR A 46 -4.51 -21.92 0.76
N PRO A 47 -4.50 -22.07 2.10
CA PRO A 47 -5.65 -22.30 2.98
C PRO A 47 -6.56 -21.07 3.10
N PRO A 48 -7.86 -21.24 3.42
CA PRO A 48 -8.81 -20.12 3.53
C PRO A 48 -8.54 -19.21 4.73
N VAL A 49 -7.89 -19.72 5.75
CA VAL A 49 -7.41 -18.99 6.94
C VAL A 49 -5.95 -19.36 7.17
N MET A 50 -5.13 -18.36 7.41
CA MET A 50 -3.72 -18.56 7.72
C MET A 50 -3.24 -17.61 8.81
N GLN A 51 -2.24 -18.02 9.57
CA GLN A 51 -1.54 -17.15 10.51
C GLN A 51 -0.43 -16.38 9.76
N LEU A 52 -0.39 -15.08 9.95
CA LEU A 52 0.69 -14.22 9.44
C LEU A 52 1.18 -13.33 10.59
N GLY A 53 2.42 -13.57 11.07
CA GLY A 53 2.91 -12.88 12.26
C GLY A 53 1.96 -13.09 13.46
N GLN A 54 1.47 -12.00 14.04
CA GLN A 54 0.62 -12.00 15.24
C GLN A 54 -0.90 -11.96 14.93
N HIS A 55 -1.32 -12.13 13.68
CA HIS A 55 -2.72 -11.99 13.29
C HIS A 55 -3.18 -13.04 12.28
N GLU A 56 -4.48 -13.27 12.23
CA GLU A 56 -5.11 -14.18 11.28
C GLU A 56 -5.53 -13.45 9.99
N VAL A 57 -5.33 -14.13 8.86
CA VAL A 57 -5.75 -13.67 7.54
C VAL A 57 -6.81 -14.60 6.98
N HIS A 58 -8.02 -14.10 6.80
CA HIS A 58 -9.14 -14.78 6.18
C HIS A 58 -9.20 -14.41 4.70
N ARG A 59 -9.13 -15.42 3.84
CA ARG A 59 -8.99 -15.26 2.38
C ARG A 59 -10.29 -15.69 1.70
N ALA A 60 -11.12 -14.73 1.34
CA ALA A 60 -12.33 -14.99 0.55
C ALA A 60 -11.96 -15.17 -0.92
N ARG A 61 -12.67 -16.08 -1.62
CA ARG A 61 -12.42 -16.32 -3.04
C ARG A 61 -12.70 -15.06 -3.87
N LEU A 62 -11.76 -14.66 -4.68
CA LEU A 62 -11.94 -13.65 -5.73
C LEU A 62 -12.69 -14.28 -6.91
N ASP A 63 -13.93 -13.88 -7.15
CA ASP A 63 -14.74 -14.45 -8.24
C ASP A 63 -14.58 -13.66 -9.53
N ILE A 64 -14.54 -12.31 -9.46
CA ILE A 64 -14.42 -11.43 -10.62
C ILE A 64 -13.51 -10.25 -10.27
N GLN A 65 -12.73 -9.78 -11.24
CA GLN A 65 -11.95 -8.56 -11.13
C GLN A 65 -12.24 -7.62 -12.30
N PHE A 66 -12.68 -6.40 -11.99
CA PHE A 66 -12.95 -5.36 -12.97
C PHE A 66 -12.47 -3.99 -12.49
N ALA A 67 -11.82 -3.22 -13.37
CA ALA A 67 -11.32 -1.86 -13.08
C ALA A 67 -10.55 -1.73 -11.74
N SER A 68 -9.70 -2.70 -11.42
CA SER A 68 -8.94 -2.82 -10.15
C SER A 68 -9.82 -3.05 -8.90
N THR A 69 -11.09 -3.41 -9.09
CA THR A 69 -12.02 -3.80 -8.03
C THR A 69 -12.23 -5.30 -8.08
N GLY A 70 -11.91 -6.00 -7.00
CA GLY A 70 -12.22 -7.41 -6.81
C GLY A 70 -13.63 -7.57 -6.25
N PHE A 71 -14.34 -8.62 -6.68
CA PHE A 71 -15.68 -9.00 -6.24
C PHE A 71 -15.66 -10.44 -5.73
N SER A 72 -16.43 -10.72 -4.70
CA SER A 72 -16.54 -12.05 -4.08
C SER A 72 -17.95 -12.27 -3.52
N TRP A 73 -18.56 -13.39 -3.85
CA TRP A 73 -19.85 -13.77 -3.27
C TRP A 73 -19.68 -14.31 -1.84
N SER A 74 -18.63 -15.05 -1.59
CA SER A 74 -18.36 -15.65 -0.28
C SER A 74 -18.03 -14.62 0.81
N VAL A 75 -17.52 -13.45 0.42
CA VAL A 75 -17.11 -12.39 1.35
C VAL A 75 -18.28 -11.82 2.16
N PHE A 76 -19.49 -11.80 1.62
CA PHE A 76 -20.66 -11.30 2.36
C PHE A 76 -20.94 -12.11 3.63
N LYS A 77 -20.85 -13.43 3.53
CA LYS A 77 -21.02 -14.32 4.66
C LYS A 77 -19.85 -14.19 5.63
N GLN A 78 -18.61 -14.31 5.13
CA GLN A 78 -17.41 -14.24 5.96
C GLN A 78 -17.30 -12.90 6.68
N PHE A 79 -17.57 -11.78 5.98
CA PHE A 79 -17.56 -10.46 6.60
C PHE A 79 -18.58 -10.35 7.74
N ARG A 80 -19.80 -10.87 7.54
CA ARG A 80 -20.84 -10.82 8.58
C ARG A 80 -20.42 -11.63 9.82
N GLU A 81 -19.85 -12.81 9.63
CA GLU A 81 -19.39 -13.67 10.71
C GLU A 81 -18.24 -13.02 11.49
N LEU A 82 -17.20 -12.57 10.81
CA LEU A 82 -16.04 -11.93 11.44
C LEU A 82 -16.39 -10.58 12.08
N ALA A 83 -17.19 -9.76 11.43
CA ALA A 83 -17.60 -8.47 11.98
C ALA A 83 -18.51 -8.63 13.20
N ALA A 84 -19.31 -9.69 13.30
CA ALA A 84 -20.12 -9.98 14.48
C ALA A 84 -19.25 -10.22 15.73
N GLU A 85 -18.08 -10.83 15.56
CA GLU A 85 -17.12 -11.12 16.62
C GLU A 85 -16.16 -9.97 16.92
N ALA A 86 -15.99 -9.02 15.97
CA ALA A 86 -15.11 -7.90 16.14
C ALA A 86 -15.71 -6.83 17.07
N ASP A 87 -14.86 -6.12 17.80
CA ASP A 87 -15.22 -4.92 18.56
C ASP A 87 -15.27 -3.69 17.65
N VAL A 88 -14.39 -3.64 16.64
CA VAL A 88 -14.27 -2.54 15.67
C VAL A 88 -14.00 -3.11 14.28
N VAL A 89 -14.61 -2.51 13.26
CA VAL A 89 -14.29 -2.79 11.85
C VAL A 89 -13.47 -1.63 11.28
N ASN A 90 -12.26 -1.92 10.78
CA ASN A 90 -11.42 -0.96 10.08
C ASN A 90 -11.45 -1.23 8.57
N TYR A 91 -12.10 -0.34 7.85
CA TYR A 91 -12.20 -0.37 6.39
C TYR A 91 -11.02 0.36 5.75
N HIS A 92 -10.36 -0.27 4.77
CA HIS A 92 -9.24 0.35 4.05
C HIS A 92 -9.70 0.88 2.69
N PHE A 93 -9.97 2.17 2.62
CA PHE A 93 -10.50 2.85 1.44
C PHE A 93 -9.35 3.29 0.49
N PRO A 94 -9.51 3.20 -0.88
CA PRO A 94 -10.77 2.96 -1.59
C PRO A 94 -10.96 1.52 -2.09
N TRP A 95 -12.16 1.01 -1.94
CA TRP A 95 -12.61 -0.21 -2.58
C TRP A 95 -14.14 -0.20 -2.71
N PRO A 96 -14.71 0.16 -3.88
CA PRO A 96 -16.17 0.34 -4.04
C PRO A 96 -17.03 -0.87 -3.65
N PHE A 97 -16.51 -2.08 -3.83
CA PHE A 97 -17.23 -3.28 -3.43
C PHE A 97 -17.33 -3.46 -1.90
N MET A 98 -16.35 -2.97 -1.16
CA MET A 98 -16.36 -2.95 0.31
C MET A 98 -17.57 -2.17 0.85
N ASP A 99 -17.92 -1.04 0.22
CA ASP A 99 -19.05 -0.21 0.61
C ASP A 99 -20.39 -0.97 0.43
N LEU A 100 -20.50 -1.77 -0.65
CA LEU A 100 -21.66 -2.64 -0.86
C LEU A 100 -21.74 -3.73 0.20
N VAL A 101 -20.62 -4.37 0.54
CA VAL A 101 -20.55 -5.41 1.59
C VAL A 101 -20.95 -4.81 2.94
N HIS A 102 -20.48 -3.61 3.27
CA HIS A 102 -20.86 -2.89 4.49
C HIS A 102 -22.38 -2.77 4.62
N PHE A 103 -23.04 -2.19 3.63
CA PHE A 103 -24.49 -1.98 3.68
C PHE A 103 -25.29 -3.28 3.61
N ALA A 104 -24.85 -4.27 2.82
CA ALA A 104 -25.54 -5.55 2.69
C ALA A 104 -25.41 -6.44 3.93
N SER A 105 -24.38 -6.24 4.75
CA SER A 105 -24.15 -7.03 5.96
C SER A 105 -25.13 -6.70 7.08
N GLY A 106 -25.63 -5.46 7.13
CA GLY A 106 -26.48 -4.98 8.23
C GLY A 106 -25.77 -4.89 9.59
N ILE A 107 -24.45 -4.88 9.60
CA ILE A 107 -23.64 -4.81 10.82
C ILE A 107 -23.63 -3.37 11.34
N SER A 108 -23.87 -3.22 12.66
CA SER A 108 -23.82 -1.94 13.39
C SER A 108 -22.69 -1.95 14.43
N LYS A 109 -21.46 -2.27 13.98
CA LYS A 109 -20.28 -2.22 14.85
C LYS A 109 -19.58 -0.87 14.71
N PRO A 110 -18.88 -0.41 15.77
CA PRO A 110 -17.98 0.73 15.66
C PRO A 110 -17.06 0.59 14.45
N SER A 111 -16.96 1.64 13.65
CA SER A 111 -16.30 1.58 12.36
C SER A 111 -15.32 2.72 12.15
N VAL A 112 -14.16 2.37 11.62
CA VAL A 112 -13.11 3.29 11.21
C VAL A 112 -12.86 3.11 9.73
N VAL A 113 -12.69 4.19 8.99
CA VAL A 113 -12.20 4.16 7.61
C VAL A 113 -10.79 4.71 7.57
N THR A 114 -9.81 3.85 7.28
CA THR A 114 -8.46 4.28 6.94
C THR A 114 -8.44 4.71 5.48
N TYR A 115 -8.35 6.02 5.25
CA TYR A 115 -8.44 6.64 3.93
C TYR A 115 -7.04 6.73 3.30
N HIS A 116 -6.72 5.81 2.39
CA HIS A 116 -5.39 5.72 1.78
C HIS A 116 -5.19 6.66 0.60
N SER A 117 -6.21 6.89 -0.23
CA SER A 117 -6.11 7.79 -1.38
C SER A 117 -7.46 8.17 -1.97
N ASP A 118 -7.48 9.29 -2.69
CA ASP A 118 -8.57 9.68 -3.58
C ASP A 118 -8.62 8.77 -4.82
N ILE A 119 -9.82 8.60 -5.39
CA ILE A 119 -10.00 7.93 -6.69
C ILE A 119 -9.86 8.99 -7.79
N ILE A 120 -8.73 8.98 -8.51
CA ILE A 120 -8.40 10.05 -9.47
C ILE A 120 -8.63 9.64 -10.93
N ARG A 121 -8.24 8.42 -11.32
CA ARG A 121 -8.17 8.02 -12.74
C ARG A 121 -9.53 7.70 -13.36
N GLN A 122 -10.47 7.14 -12.60
CA GLN A 122 -11.74 6.60 -13.10
C GLN A 122 -12.88 7.62 -12.98
N LYS A 123 -12.72 8.82 -13.54
CA LYS A 123 -13.64 9.96 -13.34
C LYS A 123 -15.11 9.65 -13.67
N HIS A 124 -15.40 8.88 -14.73
CA HIS A 124 -16.78 8.53 -15.12
C HIS A 124 -17.40 7.53 -14.15
N LEU A 125 -16.66 6.47 -13.79
CA LEU A 125 -17.09 5.49 -12.79
C LEU A 125 -17.25 6.14 -11.42
N LEU A 126 -16.37 7.08 -11.07
CA LEU A 126 -16.45 7.82 -9.81
C LEU A 126 -17.74 8.64 -9.71
N LYS A 127 -18.21 9.26 -10.80
CA LYS A 127 -19.51 9.99 -10.79
C LYS A 127 -20.68 9.09 -10.39
N LEU A 128 -20.69 7.87 -10.90
CA LEU A 128 -21.72 6.88 -10.57
C LEU A 128 -21.58 6.32 -9.15
N TYR A 129 -20.33 6.11 -8.72
CA TYR A 129 -20.02 5.57 -7.41
C TYR A 129 -20.14 6.60 -6.26
N ARG A 130 -19.97 7.89 -6.55
CA ARG A 130 -19.91 8.98 -5.56
C ARG A 130 -21.06 8.99 -4.53
N PRO A 131 -22.33 8.76 -4.90
CA PRO A 131 -23.42 8.69 -3.92
C PRO A 131 -23.23 7.57 -2.90
N LEU A 132 -22.82 6.37 -3.35
CA LEU A 132 -22.56 5.23 -2.46
C LEU A 132 -21.35 5.51 -1.56
N MET A 133 -20.26 6.02 -2.12
CA MET A 133 -19.04 6.42 -1.40
C MET A 133 -19.37 7.43 -0.28
N ASN A 134 -20.09 8.49 -0.62
CA ASN A 134 -20.41 9.52 0.37
C ASN A 134 -21.32 8.96 1.47
N ARG A 135 -22.28 8.09 1.13
CA ARG A 135 -23.12 7.41 2.12
C ARG A 135 -22.29 6.49 3.03
N PHE A 136 -21.35 5.75 2.47
CA PHE A 136 -20.45 4.89 3.22
C PHE A 136 -19.55 5.70 4.16
N LEU A 137 -18.87 6.72 3.64
CA LEU A 137 -18.04 7.60 4.48
C LEU A 137 -18.87 8.33 5.56
N ALA A 138 -20.12 8.70 5.25
CA ALA A 138 -21.02 9.30 6.23
C ALA A 138 -21.43 8.32 7.35
N SER A 139 -21.57 7.03 7.07
CA SER A 139 -21.96 6.01 8.05
C SER A 139 -20.84 5.62 9.01
N ALA A 140 -19.57 5.77 8.63
CA ALA A 140 -18.43 5.44 9.48
C ALA A 140 -18.35 6.39 10.70
N ASP A 141 -17.95 5.87 11.87
CA ASP A 141 -17.79 6.67 13.09
C ASP A 141 -16.59 7.59 13.03
N ARG A 142 -15.49 7.13 12.44
CA ARG A 142 -14.25 7.90 12.28
C ARG A 142 -13.60 7.61 10.92
N ILE A 143 -12.91 8.63 10.42
CA ILE A 143 -12.05 8.51 9.24
C ILE A 143 -10.63 8.85 9.67
N VAL A 144 -9.65 8.09 9.20
CA VAL A 144 -8.22 8.32 9.46
C VAL A 144 -7.54 8.69 8.15
N ALA A 145 -6.89 9.84 8.14
CA ALA A 145 -6.02 10.30 7.05
C ALA A 145 -4.55 10.24 7.48
N ALA A 146 -3.65 9.89 6.57
CA ALA A 146 -2.25 9.69 6.92
C ALA A 146 -1.43 10.99 7.06
N SER A 147 -1.92 12.12 6.53
CA SER A 147 -1.21 13.40 6.64
C SER A 147 -2.14 14.60 6.72
N PRO A 148 -1.73 15.69 7.41
CA PRO A 148 -2.49 16.96 7.44
C PRO A 148 -2.69 17.55 6.05
N ASN A 149 -1.62 17.53 5.23
CA ASN A 149 -1.69 18.05 3.87
C ASN A 149 -2.73 17.31 3.03
N TYR A 150 -2.79 15.98 3.16
CA TYR A 150 -3.78 15.18 2.43
C TYR A 150 -5.21 15.51 2.87
N LEU A 151 -5.45 15.67 4.18
CA LEU A 151 -6.75 16.11 4.72
C LEU A 151 -7.16 17.46 4.14
N HIS A 152 -6.26 18.45 4.14
CA HIS A 152 -6.56 19.82 3.67
C HIS A 152 -6.77 19.91 2.15
N THR A 153 -6.22 19.00 1.38
CA THR A 153 -6.26 19.07 -0.08
C THR A 153 -7.20 18.05 -0.74
N SER A 154 -7.84 17.14 0.03
CA SER A 154 -8.83 16.19 -0.48
C SER A 154 -10.24 16.76 -0.38
N ASP A 155 -10.88 17.03 -1.52
CA ASP A 155 -12.28 17.51 -1.58
C ASP A 155 -13.25 16.53 -0.89
N VAL A 156 -12.90 15.24 -0.84
CA VAL A 156 -13.71 14.20 -0.17
C VAL A 156 -13.53 14.33 1.35
N LEU A 157 -12.29 14.34 1.84
CA LEU A 157 -12.02 14.39 3.28
C LEU A 157 -12.49 15.69 3.92
N GLN A 158 -12.44 16.82 3.22
CA GLN A 158 -12.97 18.09 3.70
C GLN A 158 -14.47 18.05 4.00
N GLN A 159 -15.24 17.23 3.28
CA GLN A 159 -16.68 17.04 3.55
C GLN A 159 -16.93 16.29 4.87
N PHE A 160 -15.92 15.58 5.39
CA PHE A 160 -16.01 14.78 6.60
C PHE A 160 -14.97 15.18 7.67
N GLN A 161 -14.46 16.41 7.62
CA GLN A 161 -13.38 16.88 8.49
C GLN A 161 -13.67 16.73 9.99
N ASP A 162 -14.91 16.91 10.41
CA ASP A 162 -15.31 16.85 11.82
C ASP A 162 -15.06 15.48 12.46
N LYS A 163 -15.17 14.41 11.68
CA LYS A 163 -14.90 13.03 12.11
C LYS A 163 -13.60 12.45 11.58
N THR A 164 -12.83 13.23 10.81
CA THR A 164 -11.51 12.81 10.32
C THR A 164 -10.43 13.16 11.36
N ARG A 165 -9.53 12.20 11.59
CA ARG A 165 -8.34 12.38 12.41
C ARG A 165 -7.10 12.10 11.60
N VAL A 166 -6.06 12.87 11.81
CA VAL A 166 -4.76 12.63 11.18
C VAL A 166 -3.95 11.71 12.06
N ILE A 167 -3.63 10.53 11.55
CA ILE A 167 -2.76 9.55 12.19
C ILE A 167 -1.75 9.11 11.14
N PRO A 168 -0.51 9.62 11.18
CA PRO A 168 0.53 9.23 10.23
C PRO A 168 0.87 7.75 10.35
N TYR A 169 1.25 7.14 9.24
CA TYR A 169 1.76 5.77 9.26
C TYR A 169 3.11 5.70 9.97
N GLY A 170 3.34 4.62 10.67
CA GLY A 170 4.60 4.28 11.30
C GLY A 170 5.13 2.95 10.80
N LEU A 171 6.43 2.75 10.90
CA LEU A 171 7.11 1.49 10.62
C LEU A 171 7.88 1.05 11.86
N ASN A 172 7.76 -0.23 12.21
CA ASN A 172 8.57 -0.81 13.27
C ASN A 172 9.86 -1.37 12.67
N LYS A 173 10.98 -0.69 12.92
CA LYS A 173 12.31 -1.11 12.41
C LYS A 173 12.72 -2.50 12.89
N ALA A 174 12.32 -2.90 14.09
CA ALA A 174 12.63 -4.22 14.63
C ALA A 174 11.94 -5.38 13.89
N GLY A 175 10.85 -5.09 13.17
CA GLY A 175 10.16 -6.06 12.32
C GLY A 175 10.77 -6.22 10.92
N TYR A 176 11.79 -5.42 10.57
CA TYR A 176 12.51 -5.57 9.31
C TYR A 176 13.70 -6.52 9.48
N PRO A 177 13.99 -7.37 8.48
CA PRO A 177 15.15 -8.24 8.54
C PRO A 177 16.44 -7.42 8.56
N GLN A 178 17.51 -8.02 9.08
CA GLN A 178 18.84 -7.46 8.96
C GLN A 178 19.50 -7.98 7.69
N ALA A 179 20.11 -7.09 6.92
CA ALA A 179 20.91 -7.50 5.78
C ALA A 179 22.24 -8.07 6.29
N ASP A 180 22.58 -9.28 5.84
CA ASP A 180 23.87 -9.91 6.13
C ASP A 180 25.00 -9.28 5.30
N SER A 181 26.25 -9.50 5.74
CA SER A 181 27.44 -8.93 5.11
C SER A 181 27.67 -9.48 3.69
N GLU A 182 27.29 -10.72 3.41
CA GLU A 182 27.48 -11.34 2.09
C GLU A 182 26.55 -10.67 1.07
N ARG A 183 25.27 -10.47 1.44
CA ARG A 183 24.27 -9.78 0.61
C ARG A 183 24.66 -8.32 0.35
N MET A 184 25.12 -7.62 1.40
CA MET A 184 25.61 -6.25 1.29
C MET A 184 26.79 -6.15 0.31
N ASN A 185 27.76 -7.07 0.40
CA ASN A 185 28.93 -7.10 -0.47
C ASN A 185 28.54 -7.43 -1.93
N ARG A 186 27.62 -8.36 -2.14
CA ARG A 186 27.09 -8.71 -3.48
C ARG A 186 26.48 -7.48 -4.17
N TRP A 187 25.60 -6.76 -3.47
CA TRP A 187 24.96 -5.57 -4.03
C TRP A 187 25.97 -4.43 -4.27
N ARG A 188 26.94 -4.25 -3.35
CA ARG A 188 28.01 -3.26 -3.54
C ARG A 188 28.88 -3.56 -4.75
N GLN A 189 29.24 -4.81 -4.98
CA GLN A 189 30.01 -5.22 -6.17
C GLN A 189 29.22 -5.00 -7.47
N GLN A 190 27.92 -5.21 -7.45
CA GLN A 190 27.06 -5.08 -8.64
C GLN A 190 26.71 -3.63 -8.98
N LEU A 191 26.47 -2.79 -7.98
CA LEU A 191 25.88 -1.45 -8.12
C LEU A 191 26.84 -0.31 -7.75
N GLY A 192 27.99 -0.62 -7.14
CA GLY A 192 28.90 0.37 -6.60
C GLY A 192 28.48 0.91 -5.23
N ASP A 193 29.22 1.92 -4.76
CA ASP A 193 29.03 2.50 -3.41
C ASP A 193 28.03 3.67 -3.38
N LYS A 194 27.62 4.18 -4.54
CA LYS A 194 26.71 5.35 -4.63
C LYS A 194 25.70 5.15 -5.71
N PHE A 195 24.45 4.90 -5.34
CA PHE A 195 23.32 4.86 -6.25
C PHE A 195 22.09 5.47 -5.60
N PHE A 196 21.21 5.98 -6.42
CA PHE A 196 19.88 6.44 -6.03
C PHE A 196 18.91 5.26 -6.08
N LEU A 197 18.03 5.14 -5.10
CA LEU A 197 17.12 4.00 -4.98
C LEU A 197 15.66 4.43 -5.08
N PHE A 198 14.91 3.81 -5.98
CA PHE A 198 13.46 3.81 -5.99
C PHE A 198 12.94 2.45 -5.52
N VAL A 199 11.95 2.46 -4.60
CA VAL A 199 11.24 1.25 -4.16
C VAL A 199 9.74 1.46 -4.34
N GLY A 200 9.09 0.59 -5.13
CA GLY A 200 7.64 0.66 -5.28
C GLY A 200 7.09 -0.03 -6.53
N VAL A 201 5.77 -0.14 -6.57
CA VAL A 201 5.07 -0.71 -7.74
C VAL A 201 5.15 0.27 -8.91
N MET A 202 5.55 -0.20 -10.09
CA MET A 202 5.69 0.62 -11.31
C MET A 202 4.31 1.02 -11.86
N ARG A 203 3.75 2.10 -11.30
CA ARG A 203 2.46 2.68 -11.69
C ARG A 203 2.61 4.11 -12.19
N TYR A 204 1.66 4.57 -12.99
CA TYR A 204 1.66 5.89 -13.65
C TYR A 204 1.90 7.07 -12.68
N TYR A 205 1.32 7.02 -11.48
CA TYR A 205 1.43 8.10 -10.49
C TYR A 205 2.78 8.16 -9.77
N LYS A 206 3.57 7.09 -9.87
CA LYS A 206 4.92 7.02 -9.27
C LYS A 206 5.97 7.84 -10.01
N GLY A 207 5.67 8.35 -11.21
CA GLY A 207 6.53 9.30 -11.93
C GLY A 207 7.83 8.73 -12.47
N LEU A 208 7.98 7.40 -12.58
CA LEU A 208 9.21 6.80 -13.09
C LEU A 208 9.55 7.25 -14.52
N HIS A 209 8.55 7.49 -15.36
CA HIS A 209 8.78 8.04 -16.71
C HIS A 209 9.44 9.44 -16.66
N ILE A 210 9.06 10.27 -15.68
CA ILE A 210 9.67 11.59 -15.46
C ILE A 210 11.11 11.44 -14.95
N LEU A 211 11.34 10.48 -14.05
CA LEU A 211 12.69 10.17 -13.58
C LEU A 211 13.60 9.73 -14.73
N LEU A 212 13.13 8.85 -15.62
CA LEU A 212 13.92 8.43 -16.79
C LEU A 212 14.28 9.61 -17.70
N ASP A 213 13.34 10.50 -17.98
CA ASP A 213 13.61 11.71 -18.76
C ASP A 213 14.64 12.62 -18.09
N ALA A 214 14.59 12.76 -16.76
CA ALA A 214 15.54 13.56 -16.00
C ALA A 214 16.97 12.97 -15.96
N LEU A 215 17.12 11.67 -16.22
CA LEU A 215 18.42 10.98 -16.23
C LEU A 215 19.16 11.08 -17.58
N LYS A 216 18.56 11.66 -18.60
CA LYS A 216 19.12 11.71 -19.95
C LYS A 216 20.53 12.30 -20.02
N ASP A 217 20.81 13.33 -19.22
CA ASP A 217 22.08 14.03 -19.21
C ASP A 217 22.83 13.87 -17.86
N VAL A 218 22.48 12.82 -17.08
CA VAL A 218 23.00 12.59 -15.73
C VAL A 218 23.60 11.19 -15.65
N ASP A 219 24.84 11.08 -15.21
CA ASP A 219 25.59 9.83 -15.10
C ASP A 219 25.62 9.31 -13.63
N TYR A 220 24.48 9.29 -12.97
CA TYR A 220 24.36 8.70 -11.64
C TYR A 220 23.62 7.36 -11.71
N PRO A 221 24.14 6.30 -11.05
CA PRO A 221 23.43 5.02 -11.00
C PRO A 221 22.09 5.16 -10.28
N VAL A 222 21.03 4.68 -10.92
CA VAL A 222 19.68 4.60 -10.36
C VAL A 222 19.21 3.17 -10.34
N VAL A 223 18.78 2.71 -9.18
CA VAL A 223 18.27 1.36 -8.95
C VAL A 223 16.77 1.42 -8.72
N ILE A 224 16.01 0.64 -9.49
CA ILE A 224 14.56 0.55 -9.41
C ILE A 224 14.19 -0.85 -8.90
N VAL A 225 13.63 -0.91 -7.69
CA VAL A 225 13.12 -2.12 -7.05
C VAL A 225 11.61 -2.13 -7.09
N GLY A 226 11.04 -3.20 -7.63
CA GLY A 226 9.62 -3.42 -7.78
C GLY A 226 9.27 -3.87 -9.18
N ALA A 227 8.00 -4.14 -9.40
CA ALA A 227 7.42 -4.52 -10.68
C ALA A 227 6.06 -3.82 -10.84
N GLY A 228 5.48 -3.85 -12.02
CA GLY A 228 4.16 -3.27 -12.19
C GLY A 228 3.73 -3.15 -13.65
N PRO A 229 2.50 -2.65 -13.87
CA PRO A 229 1.93 -2.60 -15.22
C PRO A 229 2.69 -1.73 -16.22
N LEU A 230 3.56 -0.81 -15.77
CA LEU A 230 4.37 0.05 -16.65
C LEU A 230 5.79 -0.49 -16.90
N GLU A 231 6.12 -1.68 -16.42
CA GLU A 231 7.49 -2.22 -16.50
C GLU A 231 8.03 -2.27 -17.93
N LEU A 232 7.27 -2.83 -18.87
CA LEU A 232 7.67 -2.90 -20.28
C LEU A 232 7.85 -1.53 -20.93
N GLU A 233 6.94 -0.59 -20.61
CA GLU A 233 7.00 0.77 -21.15
C GLU A 233 8.24 1.51 -20.62
N LEU A 234 8.55 1.37 -19.32
CA LEU A 234 9.72 1.99 -18.71
C LEU A 234 11.04 1.43 -19.23
N HIS A 235 11.12 0.10 -19.45
CA HIS A 235 12.29 -0.50 -20.10
C HIS A 235 12.48 0.03 -21.53
N ALA A 236 11.40 0.14 -22.31
CA ALA A 236 11.45 0.67 -23.67
C ALA A 236 11.88 2.16 -23.67
N GLN A 237 11.38 2.98 -22.76
CA GLN A 237 11.77 4.38 -22.59
C GLN A 237 13.26 4.49 -22.22
N ALA A 238 13.74 3.72 -21.24
CA ALA A 238 15.14 3.74 -20.84
C ALA A 238 16.08 3.38 -22.00
N ALA A 239 15.72 2.35 -22.80
CA ALA A 239 16.45 1.96 -23.99
C ALA A 239 16.45 3.05 -25.07
N ALA A 240 15.30 3.67 -25.34
CA ALA A 240 15.18 4.76 -26.32
C ALA A 240 16.00 6.01 -25.95
N LEU A 241 16.12 6.29 -24.62
CA LEU A 241 16.94 7.37 -24.08
C LEU A 241 18.43 7.00 -23.98
N GLY A 242 18.82 5.75 -24.26
CA GLY A 242 20.20 5.28 -24.18
C GLY A 242 20.77 5.23 -22.76
N LEU A 243 19.92 5.15 -21.73
CA LEU A 243 20.34 5.11 -20.33
C LEU A 243 21.11 3.81 -20.02
N ARG A 244 22.36 3.93 -19.56
CA ARG A 244 23.23 2.80 -19.23
C ARG A 244 23.38 2.57 -17.72
N ASN A 245 23.07 3.57 -16.93
CA ASN A 245 23.24 3.64 -15.47
C ASN A 245 21.95 3.39 -14.70
N ILE A 246 20.92 2.84 -15.33
CA ILE A 246 19.68 2.45 -14.70
C ILE A 246 19.58 0.92 -14.55
N HIS A 247 19.22 0.47 -13.35
CA HIS A 247 19.14 -0.95 -12.99
C HIS A 247 17.73 -1.29 -12.52
N PHE A 248 17.01 -2.04 -13.34
CA PHE A 248 15.70 -2.60 -12.96
C PHE A 248 15.91 -3.97 -12.32
N LEU A 249 15.66 -4.09 -11.03
CA LEU A 249 15.90 -5.33 -10.27
C LEU A 249 14.65 -6.19 -10.09
N GLY A 250 13.49 -5.73 -10.56
CA GLY A 250 12.24 -6.44 -10.34
C GLY A 250 11.83 -6.47 -8.87
N ARG A 251 11.00 -7.45 -8.50
CA ARG A 251 10.61 -7.67 -7.11
C ARG A 251 11.74 -8.37 -6.36
N LEU A 252 12.05 -7.87 -5.17
CA LEU A 252 13.04 -8.43 -4.26
C LEU A 252 12.38 -8.82 -2.93
N GLY A 253 13.00 -9.77 -2.23
CA GLY A 253 12.68 -10.06 -0.84
C GLY A 253 13.09 -8.93 0.11
N ASP A 254 12.56 -8.96 1.32
CA ASP A 254 12.78 -7.89 2.29
C ASP A 254 14.25 -7.75 2.71
N GLU A 255 15.01 -8.86 2.77
CA GLU A 255 16.43 -8.78 3.10
C GLU A 255 17.24 -8.04 2.02
N ASP A 256 16.95 -8.29 0.74
CA ASP A 256 17.60 -7.59 -0.37
C ASP A 256 17.16 -6.11 -0.44
N LYS A 257 15.88 -5.85 -0.21
CA LYS A 257 15.35 -4.48 -0.10
C LYS A 257 16.06 -3.70 1.03
N VAL A 258 16.23 -4.33 2.19
CA VAL A 258 16.93 -3.71 3.32
C VAL A 258 18.40 -3.46 3.01
N ALA A 259 19.09 -4.41 2.36
CA ALA A 259 20.46 -4.22 1.94
C ALA A 259 20.60 -3.01 0.99
N LEU A 260 19.73 -2.88 0.01
CA LEU A 260 19.72 -1.75 -0.93
C LEU A 260 19.37 -0.43 -0.21
N LEU A 261 18.42 -0.42 0.72
CA LEU A 261 18.12 0.76 1.54
C LEU A 261 19.35 1.20 2.35
N GLN A 262 20.08 0.27 2.94
CA GLN A 262 21.30 0.58 3.69
C GLN A 262 22.47 1.06 2.82
N LEU A 263 22.60 0.56 1.60
CA LEU A 263 23.68 0.91 0.67
C LEU A 263 23.38 2.19 -0.11
N SER A 264 22.10 2.48 -0.40
CA SER A 264 21.74 3.63 -1.23
C SER A 264 22.30 4.95 -0.72
N TYR A 265 22.63 5.85 -1.64
CA TYR A 265 23.03 7.21 -1.34
C TYR A 265 21.82 8.06 -0.93
N ALA A 266 20.72 7.93 -1.67
CA ALA A 266 19.46 8.61 -1.40
C ALA A 266 18.28 7.82 -1.98
N ILE A 267 17.08 8.09 -1.47
CA ILE A 267 15.81 7.58 -2.03
C ILE A 267 15.27 8.59 -3.02
N VAL A 268 14.91 8.11 -4.22
CA VAL A 268 14.25 8.92 -5.25
C VAL A 268 12.75 8.62 -5.22
N PHE A 269 11.95 9.67 -5.08
CA PHE A 269 10.49 9.55 -4.97
C PHE A 269 9.77 10.49 -5.95
N PRO A 270 9.78 10.18 -7.26
CA PRO A 270 9.27 11.07 -8.29
C PRO A 270 7.73 11.08 -8.40
N SER A 271 7.02 10.58 -7.39
CA SER A 271 5.56 10.55 -7.36
C SER A 271 4.97 11.95 -7.48
N HIS A 272 4.12 12.16 -8.49
CA HIS A 272 3.63 13.49 -8.88
C HIS A 272 2.11 13.66 -8.83
N LEU A 273 1.37 12.60 -8.50
CA LEU A 273 -0.09 12.61 -8.44
C LEU A 273 -0.61 12.25 -7.05
N ARG A 274 -1.78 12.77 -6.72
CA ARG A 274 -2.48 12.55 -5.44
C ARG A 274 -2.90 11.10 -5.17
N SER A 275 -2.76 10.19 -6.15
CA SER A 275 -2.89 8.74 -5.90
C SER A 275 -1.81 8.21 -4.96
N GLU A 276 -0.73 8.94 -4.76
CA GLU A 276 0.27 8.73 -3.72
C GLU A 276 -0.06 9.63 -2.53
N ALA A 277 -0.74 9.09 -1.54
CA ALA A 277 -1.19 9.89 -0.42
C ALA A 277 -0.15 10.08 0.68
N PHE A 278 0.86 9.20 0.77
CA PHE A 278 1.82 9.24 1.86
C PHE A 278 3.25 8.85 1.44
N GLY A 279 3.44 7.67 0.82
CA GLY A 279 4.76 7.17 0.42
C GLY A 279 5.51 6.38 1.50
N ILE A 280 5.11 5.14 1.71
CA ILE A 280 5.75 4.23 2.70
C ILE A 280 7.25 4.08 2.45
N SER A 281 7.69 4.05 1.18
CA SER A 281 9.12 3.96 0.84
C SER A 281 9.95 5.16 1.33
N LEU A 282 9.33 6.34 1.53
CA LEU A 282 9.99 7.47 2.19
C LEU A 282 10.25 7.18 3.66
N LEU A 283 9.28 6.58 4.37
CA LEU A 283 9.51 6.15 5.76
C LEU A 283 10.60 5.08 5.85
N GLU A 284 10.61 4.13 4.92
CA GLU A 284 11.68 3.12 4.84
C GLU A 284 13.04 3.79 4.64
N GLY A 285 13.15 4.74 3.72
CA GLY A 285 14.38 5.52 3.53
C GLY A 285 14.81 6.27 4.79
N ALA A 286 13.88 6.99 5.43
CA ALA A 286 14.12 7.73 6.67
C ALA A 286 14.57 6.82 7.82
N MET A 287 13.99 5.61 7.94
CA MET A 287 14.35 4.61 8.96
C MET A 287 15.81 4.15 8.85
N TYR A 288 16.37 4.19 7.63
CA TYR A 288 17.79 3.89 7.37
C TYR A 288 18.65 5.16 7.21
N GLY A 289 18.13 6.34 7.58
CA GLY A 289 18.86 7.61 7.56
C GLY A 289 19.22 8.11 6.16
N LYS A 290 18.43 7.76 5.14
CA LYS A 290 18.69 8.16 3.76
C LYS A 290 18.05 9.49 3.41
N PRO A 291 18.77 10.40 2.72
CA PRO A 291 18.17 11.56 2.10
C PRO A 291 17.07 11.16 1.14
N MET A 292 16.06 12.02 0.97
CA MET A 292 14.91 11.79 0.09
C MET A 292 14.83 12.93 -0.93
N ILE A 293 14.65 12.57 -2.21
CA ILE A 293 14.60 13.48 -3.36
C ILE A 293 13.29 13.27 -4.10
#